data_a0c1a5bf671811fcb1804854607fd599
#
_entry.id   a0c1a5bf671811fcb1804854607fd599
#
_cell.length_a   1.000
_cell.length_b   1.000
_cell.length_c   1.000
_cell.angle_alpha   90.00
_cell.angle_beta   90.00
_cell.angle_gamma   90.00
#
_symmetry.space_group_name_H-M   'P 1'
#
loop_
_entity.id
_entity.type
_entity.pdbx_description
1 polymer ?
#
loop_
_entity_poly.entity_id
_entity_poly.type
_entity_poly.pdbx_seq_one_letter_code
_entity_poly.pdbx_strand_id
1 'polypeptide(L)'
;MEDVYDVSGKNGAYPRSGCEKMSERPDNKYALKIKNLTVMRSGTKVIEDITLGIRKGDFVGLVGPNGGGKTSLLLTILGILKPLGGEIMVFGNKPGSRANLGRIGWVPQAASEIPDHIHITVRELVNLGTLNHKNYFRMMTSRERNIVTEAINLVGLDRYENEDVSNLSGGQLQRAVIARALASNADFLILDEPMVGIDRDSKNSLLRLLDSLCHDYGKTILMVSHDISAISQATHNAIYLDGAVLFQGPSVTMPDLSEIAKMRGIENPHPGTIIAPKRDLFSKKEED
;
A
#
# COMPACT_ATOMS: atom_id res chain seq x y z
N MET A 1 48.88 7.92 -4.86
CA MET A 1 48.25 6.78 -5.56
C MET A 1 46.77 6.90 -5.31
N GLU A 2 46.15 7.55 -6.29
CA GLU A 2 44.73 7.87 -6.28
C GLU A 2 43.98 6.69 -6.87
N ASP A 3 43.00 6.13 -6.15
CA ASP A 3 42.03 5.20 -6.73
C ASP A 3 40.74 5.96 -7.00
N VAL A 4 40.53 6.21 -8.29
CA VAL A 4 39.35 6.83 -8.89
C VAL A 4 38.23 5.81 -8.94
N TYR A 5 37.12 6.06 -8.27
CA TYR A 5 35.91 5.29 -8.46
C TYR A 5 35.18 5.77 -9.73
N ASP A 6 35.18 4.90 -10.74
CA ASP A 6 34.45 5.05 -11.98
C ASP A 6 32.93 4.83 -11.73
N VAL A 7 32.16 5.90 -11.94
CA VAL A 7 30.68 5.87 -11.90
C VAL A 7 30.18 5.82 -13.33
N SER A 8 30.28 4.66 -13.97
CA SER A 8 29.62 4.42 -15.25
C SER A 8 28.28 3.72 -15.03
N GLY A 9 27.19 4.44 -15.33
CA GLY A 9 25.82 3.96 -15.26
C GLY A 9 25.56 2.75 -16.14
N LYS A 10 24.97 1.72 -15.55
CA LYS A 10 24.27 0.67 -16.30
C LYS A 10 22.83 0.70 -15.90
N ASN A 11 21.99 1.14 -16.85
CA ASN A 11 20.55 0.90 -16.87
C ASN A 11 20.31 -0.60 -16.81
N GLY A 12 20.06 -1.13 -15.63
CA GLY A 12 19.68 -2.51 -15.42
C GLY A 12 18.16 -2.64 -15.60
N ALA A 13 17.74 -2.98 -16.82
CA ALA A 13 16.41 -3.54 -17.05
C ALA A 13 16.31 -4.85 -16.25
N TYR A 14 15.37 -4.93 -15.31
CA TYR A 14 15.11 -6.12 -14.53
C TYR A 14 14.64 -7.26 -15.45
N PRO A 15 15.28 -8.43 -15.45
CA PRO A 15 14.85 -9.56 -16.27
C PRO A 15 13.54 -10.14 -15.75
N ARG A 16 12.52 -10.09 -16.58
CA ARG A 16 11.30 -10.88 -16.43
C ARG A 16 11.61 -12.32 -16.83
N SER A 17 12.10 -13.15 -15.93
CA SER A 17 12.04 -14.59 -16.19
C SER A 17 12.39 -15.40 -14.95
N GLY A 18 11.57 -16.39 -14.67
CA GLY A 18 12.03 -17.60 -14.05
C GLY A 18 11.55 -17.92 -12.66
N CYS A 19 10.25 -18.15 -12.51
CA CYS A 19 9.79 -19.18 -11.59
C CYS A 19 8.76 -20.05 -12.33
N GLU A 20 9.26 -20.94 -13.19
CA GLU A 20 8.46 -22.03 -13.75
C GLU A 20 8.54 -23.26 -12.86
N LYS A 21 7.35 -23.85 -12.61
CA LYS A 21 7.03 -25.22 -12.20
C LYS A 21 7.02 -25.56 -10.72
N MET A 22 5.89 -25.24 -10.11
CA MET A 22 5.18 -26.22 -9.29
C MET A 22 3.74 -26.25 -9.78
N SER A 23 3.17 -27.44 -9.98
CA SER A 23 1.80 -27.68 -10.45
C SER A 23 0.79 -27.20 -9.40
N GLU A 24 0.52 -25.91 -9.37
CA GLU A 24 -0.44 -25.29 -8.49
C GLU A 24 -1.83 -25.35 -9.12
N ARG A 25 -2.83 -25.69 -8.32
CA ARG A 25 -4.23 -25.50 -8.69
C ARG A 25 -4.43 -24.06 -9.17
N PRO A 26 -5.16 -23.78 -10.25
CA PRO A 26 -5.23 -22.46 -10.87
C PRO A 26 -5.66 -21.31 -9.95
N ASP A 27 -6.30 -21.63 -8.81
CA ASP A 27 -6.72 -20.61 -7.81
C ASP A 27 -5.62 -20.19 -6.81
N ASN A 28 -4.48 -20.89 -6.75
CA ASN A 28 -3.44 -20.59 -5.76
C ASN A 28 -2.50 -19.43 -6.17
N LYS A 29 -2.65 -18.89 -7.38
CA LYS A 29 -1.82 -17.80 -7.92
C LYS A 29 -2.20 -16.42 -7.38
N TYR A 30 -3.44 -16.25 -6.91
CA TYR A 30 -3.98 -14.95 -6.50
C TYR A 30 -4.00 -14.78 -4.98
N ALA A 31 -3.61 -13.59 -4.51
CA ALA A 31 -3.86 -13.14 -3.15
C ALA A 31 -5.29 -12.61 -3.00
N LEU A 32 -5.78 -11.89 -4.02
CA LEU A 32 -7.14 -11.36 -4.10
C LEU A 32 -7.75 -11.68 -5.46
N LYS A 33 -9.01 -12.15 -5.47
CA LYS A 33 -9.82 -12.36 -6.67
C LYS A 33 -11.22 -11.83 -6.43
N ILE A 34 -11.66 -10.95 -7.29
CA ILE A 34 -12.98 -10.31 -7.26
C ILE A 34 -13.66 -10.54 -8.59
N LYS A 35 -14.96 -10.88 -8.56
CA LYS A 35 -15.82 -11.07 -9.73
C LYS A 35 -17.17 -10.40 -9.53
N ASN A 36 -17.51 -9.49 -10.44
CA ASN A 36 -18.81 -8.79 -10.51
C ASN A 36 -19.24 -8.21 -9.14
N LEU A 37 -18.29 -7.67 -8.39
CA LEU A 37 -18.51 -7.19 -7.03
C LEU A 37 -19.27 -5.87 -7.05
N THR A 38 -20.39 -5.84 -6.31
CA THR A 38 -21.16 -4.63 -6.04
C THR A 38 -21.21 -4.40 -4.54
N VAL A 39 -20.89 -3.17 -4.11
CA VAL A 39 -20.86 -2.77 -2.71
C VAL A 39 -21.77 -1.58 -2.48
N MET A 40 -22.58 -1.65 -1.43
CA MET A 40 -23.47 -0.57 -0.99
C MET A 40 -22.98 -0.04 0.36
N ARG A 41 -23.02 1.29 0.53
CA ARG A 41 -22.73 1.96 1.80
C ARG A 41 -23.78 3.06 2.04
N SER A 42 -24.40 3.07 3.22
CA SER A 42 -25.42 4.06 3.59
C SER A 42 -26.55 4.21 2.53
N GLY A 43 -27.01 3.09 1.96
CA GLY A 43 -28.09 3.09 0.96
C GLY A 43 -27.67 3.43 -0.46
N THR A 44 -26.39 3.77 -0.72
CA THR A 44 -25.90 4.12 -2.06
C THR A 44 -24.90 3.06 -2.55
N LYS A 45 -24.98 2.70 -3.83
CA LYS A 45 -23.95 1.87 -4.47
C LYS A 45 -22.67 2.70 -4.61
N VAL A 46 -21.61 2.25 -3.97
CA VAL A 46 -20.28 2.91 -3.99
C VAL A 46 -19.28 2.19 -4.88
N ILE A 47 -19.59 0.93 -5.22
CA ILE A 47 -18.84 0.10 -6.18
C ILE A 47 -19.87 -0.69 -6.96
N GLU A 48 -19.74 -0.75 -8.28
CA GLU A 48 -20.68 -1.46 -9.15
C GLU A 48 -19.94 -2.35 -10.15
N ASP A 49 -20.26 -3.65 -10.09
CA ASP A 49 -19.85 -4.68 -11.04
C ASP A 49 -18.33 -4.72 -11.35
N ILE A 50 -17.49 -4.65 -10.32
CA ILE A 50 -16.04 -4.70 -10.53
C ILE A 50 -15.53 -6.14 -10.57
N THR A 51 -14.58 -6.38 -11.48
CA THR A 51 -13.82 -7.63 -11.59
C THR A 51 -12.34 -7.31 -11.64
N LEU A 52 -11.56 -7.83 -10.68
CA LEU A 52 -10.11 -7.62 -10.61
C LEU A 52 -9.41 -8.77 -9.89
N GLY A 53 -8.08 -8.85 -10.08
CA GLY A 53 -7.24 -9.83 -9.40
C GLY A 53 -5.87 -9.26 -9.04
N ILE A 54 -5.38 -9.61 -7.85
CA ILE A 54 -4.02 -9.32 -7.39
C ILE A 54 -3.30 -10.64 -7.21
N ARG A 55 -2.15 -10.81 -7.88
CA ARG A 55 -1.34 -12.01 -7.74
C ARG A 55 -0.52 -11.95 -6.45
N LYS A 56 -0.15 -13.11 -5.92
CA LYS A 56 0.80 -13.19 -4.81
C LYS A 56 2.15 -12.60 -5.23
N GLY A 57 2.75 -11.80 -4.34
CA GLY A 57 4.02 -11.11 -4.60
C GLY A 57 3.90 -9.85 -5.45
N ASP A 58 2.67 -9.43 -5.86
CA ASP A 58 2.48 -8.18 -6.58
C ASP A 58 2.45 -6.99 -5.61
N PHE A 59 3.08 -5.88 -6.04
CA PHE A 59 2.88 -4.56 -5.44
C PHE A 59 1.91 -3.78 -6.32
N VAL A 60 0.69 -3.56 -5.82
CA VAL A 60 -0.41 -2.95 -6.57
C VAL A 60 -0.81 -1.63 -5.93
N GLY A 61 -0.88 -0.58 -6.75
CA GLY A 61 -1.44 0.71 -6.37
C GLY A 61 -2.93 0.78 -6.68
N LEU A 62 -3.74 1.25 -5.73
CA LEU A 62 -5.15 1.56 -5.90
C LEU A 62 -5.35 3.07 -5.82
N VAL A 63 -5.70 3.68 -6.91
CA VAL A 63 -5.92 5.13 -7.03
C VAL A 63 -7.34 5.44 -7.44
N GLY A 64 -7.74 6.69 -7.25
CA GLY A 64 -9.06 7.17 -7.61
C GLY A 64 -9.48 8.36 -6.75
N PRO A 65 -10.59 9.03 -7.08
CA PRO A 65 -11.06 10.21 -6.36
C PRO A 65 -11.57 9.85 -4.95
N ASN A 66 -11.69 10.88 -4.10
CA ASN A 66 -12.42 10.75 -2.84
C ASN A 66 -13.87 10.38 -3.13
N GLY A 67 -14.41 9.39 -2.40
CA GLY A 67 -15.74 8.84 -2.68
C GLY A 67 -15.78 7.76 -3.77
N GLY A 68 -14.69 7.52 -4.53
CA GLY A 68 -14.63 6.51 -5.61
C GLY A 68 -14.69 5.04 -5.15
N GLY A 69 -14.94 4.76 -3.86
CA GLY A 69 -15.15 3.41 -3.36
C GLY A 69 -13.91 2.72 -2.78
N LYS A 70 -12.72 3.33 -2.79
CA LYS A 70 -11.44 2.72 -2.34
C LYS A 70 -11.53 2.13 -0.94
N THR A 71 -11.88 2.93 0.06
CA THR A 71 -12.03 2.47 1.45
C THR A 71 -13.12 1.40 1.59
N SER A 72 -14.21 1.51 0.83
CA SER A 72 -15.28 0.50 0.83
C SER A 72 -14.78 -0.83 0.27
N LEU A 73 -13.94 -0.80 -0.78
CA LEU A 73 -13.26 -1.98 -1.31
C LEU A 73 -12.34 -2.61 -0.26
N LEU A 74 -11.50 -1.81 0.41
CA LEU A 74 -10.62 -2.31 1.48
C LEU A 74 -11.41 -2.98 2.60
N LEU A 75 -12.47 -2.34 3.09
CA LEU A 75 -13.34 -2.90 4.14
C LEU A 75 -14.02 -4.20 3.70
N THR A 76 -14.33 -4.33 2.40
CA THR A 76 -14.89 -5.56 1.85
C THR A 76 -13.84 -6.67 1.76
N ILE A 77 -12.60 -6.36 1.36
CA ILE A 77 -11.46 -7.30 1.36
C ILE A 77 -11.17 -7.80 2.78
N LEU A 78 -11.26 -6.93 3.78
CA LEU A 78 -11.08 -7.28 5.19
C LEU A 78 -12.25 -8.09 5.78
N GLY A 79 -13.39 -8.17 5.07
CA GLY A 79 -14.58 -8.85 5.54
C GLY A 79 -15.40 -8.05 6.57
N ILE A 80 -15.10 -6.76 6.73
CA ILE A 80 -15.83 -5.83 7.60
C ILE A 80 -17.13 -5.38 6.93
N LEU A 81 -17.07 -5.09 5.63
CA LEU A 81 -18.22 -4.70 4.82
C LEU A 81 -18.65 -5.88 3.94
N LYS A 82 -19.95 -6.23 3.99
CA LYS A 82 -20.50 -7.29 3.16
C LYS A 82 -20.89 -6.74 1.79
N PRO A 83 -20.51 -7.41 0.68
CA PRO A 83 -20.96 -7.02 -0.64
C PRO A 83 -22.47 -7.22 -0.82
N LEU A 84 -23.07 -6.42 -1.69
CA LEU A 84 -24.45 -6.58 -2.14
C LEU A 84 -24.58 -7.76 -3.12
N GLY A 85 -23.55 -7.97 -3.97
CA GLY A 85 -23.50 -9.03 -4.96
C GLY A 85 -22.08 -9.29 -5.44
N GLY A 86 -21.92 -10.36 -6.24
CA GLY A 86 -20.63 -10.80 -6.75
C GLY A 86 -19.87 -11.70 -5.79
N GLU A 87 -18.63 -11.99 -6.15
CA GLU A 87 -17.74 -12.88 -5.40
C GLU A 87 -16.42 -12.18 -5.06
N ILE A 88 -15.94 -12.43 -3.84
CA ILE A 88 -14.62 -12.00 -3.39
C ILE A 88 -13.95 -13.13 -2.63
N MET A 89 -12.67 -13.40 -2.99
CA MET A 89 -11.84 -14.42 -2.38
C MET A 89 -10.47 -13.82 -2.04
N VAL A 90 -10.00 -14.06 -0.83
CA VAL A 90 -8.64 -13.73 -0.39
C VAL A 90 -7.93 -15.03 -0.08
N PHE A 91 -6.81 -15.29 -0.78
CA PHE A 91 -6.10 -16.58 -0.74
C PHE A 91 -7.03 -17.80 -0.96
N GLY A 92 -8.03 -17.66 -1.86
CA GLY A 92 -9.01 -18.70 -2.17
C GLY A 92 -10.09 -18.91 -1.11
N ASN A 93 -10.17 -18.06 -0.08
CA ASN A 93 -11.17 -18.14 0.99
C ASN A 93 -12.01 -16.86 1.05
N LYS A 94 -13.22 -16.96 1.61
CA LYS A 94 -14.05 -15.76 1.84
C LYS A 94 -13.36 -14.77 2.79
N PRO A 95 -13.52 -13.46 2.60
CA PRO A 95 -13.07 -12.45 3.55
C PRO A 95 -13.56 -12.74 4.97
N GLY A 96 -12.74 -12.42 5.98
CA GLY A 96 -13.05 -12.67 7.38
C GLY A 96 -13.08 -14.14 7.81
N SER A 97 -12.75 -15.09 6.92
CA SER A 97 -12.67 -16.50 7.28
C SER A 97 -11.49 -16.79 8.24
N ARG A 98 -11.64 -17.85 9.04
CA ARG A 98 -10.56 -18.30 9.95
C ARG A 98 -9.25 -18.64 9.21
N ALA A 99 -9.33 -19.07 7.94
CA ALA A 99 -8.18 -19.39 7.11
C ALA A 99 -7.34 -18.15 6.74
N ASN A 100 -7.92 -16.96 6.83
CA ASN A 100 -7.26 -15.69 6.54
C ASN A 100 -6.77 -14.95 7.78
N LEU A 101 -7.04 -15.47 8.99
CA LEU A 101 -6.59 -14.85 10.23
C LEU A 101 -5.07 -14.76 10.29
N GLY A 102 -4.54 -13.56 10.53
CA GLY A 102 -3.11 -13.26 10.58
C GLY A 102 -2.44 -13.17 9.21
N ARG A 103 -3.12 -13.52 8.10
CA ARG A 103 -2.54 -13.48 6.76
C ARG A 103 -2.69 -12.12 6.07
N ILE A 104 -3.58 -11.26 6.58
CA ILE A 104 -3.81 -9.91 6.08
C ILE A 104 -3.36 -8.93 7.16
N GLY A 105 -2.38 -8.09 6.83
CA GLY A 105 -1.95 -6.97 7.64
C GLY A 105 -2.59 -5.68 7.13
N TRP A 106 -3.32 -4.97 7.98
CA TRP A 106 -3.95 -3.72 7.61
C TRP A 106 -3.33 -2.53 8.33
N VAL A 107 -2.96 -1.53 7.55
CA VAL A 107 -2.46 -0.23 7.99
C VAL A 107 -3.47 0.83 7.54
N PRO A 108 -4.42 1.24 8.41
CA PRO A 108 -5.40 2.27 8.10
C PRO A 108 -4.74 3.66 8.05
N GLN A 109 -5.38 4.61 7.38
CA GLN A 109 -4.91 5.99 7.24
C GLN A 109 -4.63 6.66 8.59
N ALA A 110 -5.50 6.45 9.59
CA ALA A 110 -5.37 7.01 10.95
C ALA A 110 -4.39 6.24 11.84
N ALA A 111 -3.67 5.24 11.31
CA ALA A 111 -2.78 4.43 12.14
C ALA A 111 -1.56 5.18 12.69
N SER A 112 -1.20 6.31 12.07
CA SER A 112 -0.17 7.24 12.52
C SER A 112 -0.70 8.33 13.47
N GLU A 113 -2.00 8.36 13.74
CA GLU A 113 -2.63 9.28 14.69
C GLU A 113 -2.80 8.57 16.05
N ILE A 114 -1.68 8.38 16.76
CA ILE A 114 -1.72 7.84 18.12
C ILE A 114 -2.05 8.99 19.07
N PRO A 115 -3.10 8.86 19.92
CA PRO A 115 -3.43 9.90 20.88
C PRO A 115 -2.28 10.19 21.85
N ASP A 116 -2.00 11.46 22.15
CA ASP A 116 -0.87 11.93 22.95
C ASP A 116 -0.81 11.31 24.37
N HIS A 117 -1.93 10.82 24.89
CA HIS A 117 -1.99 10.18 26.21
C HIS A 117 -1.63 8.69 26.20
N ILE A 118 -1.35 8.12 25.04
CA ILE A 118 -0.92 6.71 24.92
C ILE A 118 0.60 6.68 24.86
N HIS A 119 1.21 6.19 25.94
CA HIS A 119 2.65 5.99 26.05
C HIS A 119 2.98 4.51 25.89
N ILE A 120 3.41 4.14 24.70
CA ILE A 120 3.88 2.78 24.38
C ILE A 120 5.17 2.85 23.57
N THR A 121 6.04 1.90 23.77
CA THR A 121 7.26 1.78 22.98
C THR A 121 6.99 1.20 21.59
N VAL A 122 7.91 1.40 20.64
CA VAL A 122 7.87 0.75 19.32
C VAL A 122 7.71 -0.76 19.46
N ARG A 123 8.45 -1.39 20.37
CA ARG A 123 8.38 -2.82 20.63
C ARG A 123 6.99 -3.26 21.11
N GLU A 124 6.38 -2.50 21.99
CA GLU A 124 5.01 -2.78 22.47
C GLU A 124 3.98 -2.60 21.36
N LEU A 125 4.08 -1.53 20.56
CA LEU A 125 3.22 -1.33 19.40
C LEU A 125 3.32 -2.51 18.43
N VAL A 126 4.53 -2.94 18.09
CA VAL A 126 4.76 -4.05 17.14
C VAL A 126 4.27 -5.36 17.71
N ASN A 127 4.42 -5.56 19.05
CA ASN A 127 3.92 -6.73 19.73
C ASN A 127 2.40 -6.90 19.60
N LEU A 128 1.62 -5.82 19.52
CA LEU A 128 0.18 -5.92 19.28
C LEU A 128 -0.15 -6.69 17.99
N GLY A 129 0.78 -6.70 17.01
CA GLY A 129 0.63 -7.49 15.77
C GLY A 129 0.65 -9.00 15.98
N THR A 130 1.28 -9.49 17.04
CA THR A 130 1.34 -10.93 17.34
C THR A 130 0.11 -11.44 18.05
N LEU A 131 -0.76 -10.54 18.56
CA LEU A 131 -1.94 -10.92 19.34
C LEU A 131 -2.99 -11.61 18.47
N ASN A 132 -3.51 -12.70 19.02
CA ASN A 132 -4.62 -13.44 18.43
C ASN A 132 -5.48 -14.06 19.53
N HIS A 133 -6.62 -14.64 19.18
CA HIS A 133 -7.58 -15.20 20.12
C HIS A 133 -7.03 -16.33 21.00
N LYS A 134 -5.85 -16.91 20.66
CA LYS A 134 -5.23 -18.01 21.43
C LYS A 134 -4.18 -17.52 22.44
N ASN A 135 -3.62 -16.30 22.25
CA ASN A 135 -2.51 -15.81 23.06
C ASN A 135 -2.83 -14.54 23.86
N TYR A 136 -4.05 -14.05 23.81
CA TYR A 136 -4.46 -12.79 24.44
C TYR A 136 -4.21 -12.74 25.95
N PHE A 137 -4.32 -13.88 26.66
CA PHE A 137 -4.17 -13.95 28.11
C PHE A 137 -2.87 -14.66 28.55
N ARG A 138 -1.91 -14.91 27.65
CA ARG A 138 -0.66 -15.56 28.02
C ARG A 138 0.55 -14.67 27.80
N MET A 139 1.63 -14.97 28.49
CA MET A 139 2.91 -14.30 28.28
C MET A 139 3.46 -14.61 26.87
N MET A 140 4.15 -13.62 26.30
CA MET A 140 4.80 -13.71 25.00
C MET A 140 5.87 -14.81 24.99
N THR A 141 5.81 -15.68 24.01
CA THR A 141 6.81 -16.74 23.79
C THR A 141 8.11 -16.18 23.22
N SER A 142 9.19 -16.95 23.29
CA SER A 142 10.45 -16.61 22.62
C SER A 142 10.29 -16.46 21.09
N ARG A 143 9.43 -17.29 20.48
CA ARG A 143 9.11 -17.19 19.05
C ARG A 143 8.44 -15.85 18.70
N GLU A 144 7.48 -15.40 19.48
CA GLU A 144 6.79 -14.12 19.27
C GLU A 144 7.74 -12.95 19.48
N ARG A 145 8.65 -13.02 20.48
CA ARG A 145 9.71 -12.02 20.66
C ARG A 145 10.62 -11.90 19.43
N ASN A 146 11.01 -13.02 18.85
CA ASN A 146 11.83 -13.04 17.63
C ASN A 146 11.08 -12.41 16.45
N ILE A 147 9.81 -12.74 16.24
CA ILE A 147 8.97 -12.14 15.18
C ILE A 147 8.90 -10.61 15.34
N VAL A 148 8.72 -10.11 16.55
CA VAL A 148 8.69 -8.66 16.84
C VAL A 148 10.04 -8.03 16.51
N THR A 149 11.15 -8.64 16.95
CA THR A 149 12.49 -8.13 16.65
C THR A 149 12.78 -8.12 15.15
N GLU A 150 12.45 -9.19 14.44
CA GLU A 150 12.59 -9.27 12.98
C GLU A 150 11.76 -8.20 12.26
N ALA A 151 10.51 -7.99 12.68
CA ALA A 151 9.65 -6.97 12.09
C ALA A 151 10.19 -5.55 12.31
N ILE A 152 10.75 -5.25 13.51
CA ILE A 152 11.38 -3.95 13.81
C ILE A 152 12.63 -3.75 12.95
N ASN A 153 13.48 -4.77 12.83
CA ASN A 153 14.69 -4.72 12.01
C ASN A 153 14.36 -4.52 10.52
N LEU A 154 13.35 -5.23 10.00
CA LEU A 154 12.91 -5.12 8.60
C LEU A 154 12.53 -3.69 8.21
N VAL A 155 11.92 -2.95 9.13
CA VAL A 155 11.54 -1.55 8.86
C VAL A 155 12.63 -0.54 9.24
N GLY A 156 13.79 -0.99 9.74
CA GLY A 156 14.93 -0.14 10.12
C GLY A 156 14.68 0.70 11.36
N LEU A 157 13.99 0.15 12.37
CA LEU A 157 13.69 0.81 13.64
C LEU A 157 14.38 0.15 14.84
N ASP A 158 15.43 -0.65 14.62
CA ASP A 158 16.21 -1.34 15.65
C ASP A 158 16.69 -0.41 16.77
N ARG A 159 17.16 0.80 16.40
CA ARG A 159 17.65 1.80 17.37
C ARG A 159 16.55 2.49 18.17
N TYR A 160 15.31 2.41 17.70
CA TYR A 160 14.13 3.05 18.27
C TYR A 160 13.19 2.09 18.99
N GLU A 161 13.57 0.81 19.13
CA GLU A 161 12.68 -0.23 19.64
C GLU A 161 12.10 0.04 21.03
N ASN A 162 12.85 0.72 21.89
CA ASN A 162 12.45 1.10 23.25
C ASN A 162 11.99 2.56 23.37
N GLU A 163 11.98 3.31 22.26
CA GLU A 163 11.48 4.70 22.25
C GLU A 163 9.95 4.71 22.32
N ASP A 164 9.41 5.72 23.00
CA ASP A 164 7.99 6.00 22.98
C ASP A 164 7.56 6.41 21.56
N VAL A 165 6.46 5.87 21.06
CA VAL A 165 5.97 6.14 19.72
C VAL A 165 5.62 7.62 19.49
N SER A 166 5.31 8.37 20.56
CA SER A 166 5.06 9.81 20.51
C SER A 166 6.30 10.64 20.14
N ASN A 167 7.50 10.09 20.34
CA ASN A 167 8.79 10.73 20.00
C ASN A 167 9.24 10.47 18.57
N LEU A 168 8.52 9.63 17.82
CA LEU A 168 8.89 9.27 16.46
C LEU A 168 8.51 10.35 15.45
N SER A 169 9.33 10.52 14.40
CA SER A 169 8.89 11.26 13.21
C SER A 169 7.72 10.54 12.54
N GLY A 170 6.92 11.27 11.74
CA GLY A 170 5.79 10.67 11.02
C GLY A 170 6.20 9.46 10.16
N GLY A 171 7.36 9.54 9.49
CA GLY A 171 7.88 8.42 8.71
C GLY A 171 8.35 7.23 9.55
N GLN A 172 8.92 7.47 10.74
CA GLN A 172 9.28 6.41 11.69
C GLN A 172 8.02 5.76 12.28
N LEU A 173 7.03 6.55 12.65
CA LEU A 173 5.77 6.05 13.18
C LEU A 173 5.04 5.19 12.14
N GLN A 174 5.01 5.64 10.88
CA GLN A 174 4.44 4.86 9.77
C GLN A 174 5.15 3.49 9.60
N ARG A 175 6.48 3.46 9.71
CA ARG A 175 7.24 2.21 9.68
C ARG A 175 6.93 1.32 10.88
N ALA A 176 6.75 1.88 12.08
CA ALA A 176 6.39 1.10 13.27
C ALA A 176 5.00 0.45 13.11
N VAL A 177 4.04 1.15 12.51
CA VAL A 177 2.71 0.58 12.21
C VAL A 177 2.79 -0.53 11.15
N ILE A 178 3.66 -0.36 10.14
CA ILE A 178 3.92 -1.44 9.16
C ILE A 178 4.58 -2.64 9.84
N ALA A 179 5.56 -2.42 10.73
CA ALA A 179 6.17 -3.50 11.52
C ALA A 179 5.13 -4.26 12.34
N ARG A 180 4.16 -3.57 12.94
CA ARG A 180 3.02 -4.20 13.62
C ARG A 180 2.23 -5.11 12.68
N ALA A 181 1.96 -4.66 11.45
CA ALA A 181 1.26 -5.46 10.46
C ALA A 181 2.10 -6.67 10.01
N LEU A 182 3.43 -6.53 9.88
CA LEU A 182 4.34 -7.62 9.56
C LEU A 182 4.42 -8.66 10.70
N ALA A 183 4.41 -8.22 11.96
CA ALA A 183 4.45 -9.10 13.14
C ALA A 183 3.23 -10.04 13.26
N SER A 184 2.11 -9.74 12.57
CA SER A 184 0.99 -10.68 12.43
C SER A 184 1.29 -11.86 11.50
N ASN A 185 2.49 -11.92 10.89
CA ASN A 185 2.87 -12.87 9.84
C ASN A 185 2.04 -12.72 8.55
N ALA A 186 1.63 -11.50 8.24
CA ALA A 186 0.83 -11.21 7.07
C ALA A 186 1.57 -11.53 5.77
N ASP A 187 0.87 -12.23 4.85
CA ASP A 187 1.30 -12.46 3.47
C ASP A 187 0.79 -11.35 2.53
N PHE A 188 -0.29 -10.68 2.91
CA PHE A 188 -0.93 -9.61 2.16
C PHE A 188 -1.07 -8.36 3.03
N LEU A 189 -0.34 -7.31 2.66
CA LEU A 189 -0.39 -6.01 3.32
C LEU A 189 -1.35 -5.08 2.57
N ILE A 190 -2.26 -4.46 3.29
CA ILE A 190 -3.17 -3.45 2.79
C ILE A 190 -2.84 -2.14 3.49
N LEU A 191 -2.46 -1.12 2.73
CA LEU A 191 -2.02 0.17 3.24
C LEU A 191 -2.97 1.25 2.70
N ASP A 192 -3.66 1.95 3.60
CA ASP A 192 -4.58 3.02 3.23
C ASP A 192 -3.90 4.37 3.45
N GLU A 193 -3.52 5.06 2.35
CA GLU A 193 -2.84 6.36 2.32
C GLU A 193 -1.56 6.42 3.20
N PRO A 194 -0.61 5.48 3.10
CA PRO A 194 0.50 5.37 4.04
C PRO A 194 1.53 6.50 3.94
N MET A 195 1.40 7.39 2.95
CA MET A 195 2.35 8.48 2.69
C MET A 195 1.83 9.86 3.12
N VAL A 196 0.63 9.91 3.72
CA VAL A 196 0.05 11.17 4.19
C VAL A 196 0.80 11.65 5.44
N GLY A 197 1.13 12.95 5.45
CA GLY A 197 1.77 13.59 6.62
C GLY A 197 3.26 13.31 6.80
N ILE A 198 3.93 12.64 5.86
CA ILE A 198 5.38 12.39 5.92
C ILE A 198 6.14 13.18 4.86
N ASP A 199 7.39 13.54 5.15
CA ASP A 199 8.27 14.28 4.25
C ASP A 199 8.70 13.46 3.02
N ARG A 200 9.28 14.14 2.02
CA ARG A 200 9.65 13.53 0.74
C ARG A 200 10.67 12.39 0.87
N ASP A 201 11.67 12.56 1.74
CA ASP A 201 12.73 11.56 1.88
C ASP A 201 12.22 10.32 2.59
N SER A 202 11.37 10.51 3.61
CA SER A 202 10.66 9.44 4.30
C SER A 202 9.71 8.70 3.34
N LYS A 203 8.99 9.39 2.42
CA LYS A 203 8.17 8.76 1.37
C LYS A 203 9.01 7.85 0.49
N ASN A 204 10.12 8.36 -0.06
CA ASN A 204 11.00 7.58 -0.93
C ASN A 204 11.58 6.36 -0.21
N SER A 205 11.93 6.54 1.06
CA SER A 205 12.46 5.47 1.89
C SER A 205 11.40 4.42 2.21
N LEU A 206 10.15 4.84 2.43
CA LEU A 206 9.00 3.94 2.63
C LEU A 206 8.70 3.13 1.38
N LEU A 207 8.68 3.76 0.20
CA LEU A 207 8.43 3.06 -1.07
C LEU A 207 9.49 2.00 -1.35
N ARG A 208 10.78 2.30 -1.09
CA ARG A 208 11.87 1.30 -1.19
C ARG A 208 11.68 0.13 -0.22
N LEU A 209 11.25 0.41 1.02
CA LEU A 209 10.91 -0.65 1.98
C LEU A 209 9.79 -1.55 1.45
N LEU A 210 8.68 -0.96 0.96
CA LEU A 210 7.55 -1.72 0.43
C LEU A 210 7.94 -2.56 -0.79
N ASP A 211 8.78 -2.02 -1.66
CA ASP A 211 9.32 -2.72 -2.81
C ASP A 211 10.16 -3.94 -2.38
N SER A 212 11.08 -3.77 -1.40
CA SER A 212 11.87 -4.88 -0.87
C SER A 212 11.00 -5.94 -0.19
N LEU A 213 9.93 -5.55 0.50
CA LEU A 213 8.98 -6.51 1.09
C LEU A 213 8.32 -7.40 0.03
N CYS A 214 8.05 -6.87 -1.16
CA CYS A 214 7.55 -7.66 -2.28
C CYS A 214 8.63 -8.56 -2.89
N HIS A 215 9.79 -8.00 -3.24
CA HIS A 215 10.82 -8.71 -4.00
C HIS A 215 11.61 -9.71 -3.15
N ASP A 216 12.05 -9.29 -1.94
CA ASP A 216 12.94 -10.08 -1.11
C ASP A 216 12.19 -11.01 -0.16
N TYR A 217 10.98 -10.59 0.28
CA TYR A 217 10.17 -11.33 1.27
C TYR A 217 8.89 -11.92 0.70
N GLY A 218 8.63 -11.75 -0.61
CA GLY A 218 7.47 -12.33 -1.30
C GLY A 218 6.12 -11.84 -0.79
N LYS A 219 6.07 -10.67 -0.14
CA LYS A 219 4.83 -10.10 0.37
C LYS A 219 3.99 -9.56 -0.78
N THR A 220 2.68 -9.68 -0.67
CA THR A 220 1.74 -9.01 -1.58
C THR A 220 1.34 -7.68 -0.96
N ILE A 221 1.30 -6.60 -1.74
CA ILE A 221 0.96 -5.27 -1.22
C ILE A 221 -0.14 -4.64 -2.07
N LEU A 222 -1.18 -4.13 -1.41
CA LEU A 222 -2.18 -3.23 -1.99
C LEU A 222 -2.06 -1.88 -1.28
N MET A 223 -1.56 -0.87 -1.98
CA MET A 223 -1.39 0.48 -1.46
C MET A 223 -2.41 1.42 -2.07
N VAL A 224 -3.25 2.01 -1.25
CA VAL A 224 -4.14 3.10 -1.66
C VAL A 224 -3.39 4.41 -1.57
N SER A 225 -3.49 5.23 -2.61
CA SER A 225 -2.96 6.58 -2.62
C SER A 225 -3.74 7.47 -3.58
N HIS A 226 -3.77 8.76 -3.31
CA HIS A 226 -4.22 9.77 -4.25
C HIS A 226 -3.05 10.36 -5.08
N ASP A 227 -1.81 10.01 -4.75
CA ASP A 227 -0.61 10.41 -5.48
C ASP A 227 -0.32 9.43 -6.63
N ILE A 228 -0.87 9.77 -7.81
CA ILE A 228 -0.72 8.96 -9.03
C ILE A 228 0.75 8.81 -9.41
N SER A 229 1.56 9.87 -9.23
CA SER A 229 2.98 9.84 -9.59
C SER A 229 3.76 8.85 -8.72
N ALA A 230 3.49 8.82 -7.41
CA ALA A 230 4.11 7.88 -6.50
C ALA A 230 3.71 6.42 -6.84
N ILE A 231 2.43 6.18 -7.15
CA ILE A 231 1.94 4.86 -7.57
C ILE A 231 2.60 4.41 -8.87
N SER A 232 2.63 5.28 -9.89
CA SER A 232 3.21 4.97 -11.21
C SER A 232 4.68 4.56 -11.12
N GLN A 233 5.45 5.16 -10.20
CA GLN A 233 6.88 4.90 -10.06
C GLN A 233 7.20 3.73 -9.14
N ALA A 234 6.37 3.44 -8.15
CA ALA A 234 6.70 2.51 -7.08
C ALA A 234 6.02 1.14 -7.21
N THR A 235 4.91 1.04 -7.95
CA THR A 235 4.13 -0.20 -7.99
C THR A 235 4.27 -0.95 -9.31
N HIS A 236 4.08 -2.27 -9.30
CA HIS A 236 4.12 -3.09 -10.52
C HIS A 236 2.88 -2.88 -11.38
N ASN A 237 1.72 -2.83 -10.71
CA ASN A 237 0.42 -2.68 -11.34
C ASN A 237 -0.36 -1.57 -10.64
N ALA A 238 -1.24 -0.92 -11.39
CA ALA A 238 -2.15 0.07 -10.84
C ALA A 238 -3.61 -0.26 -11.20
N ILE A 239 -4.50 0.12 -10.31
CA ILE A 239 -5.95 0.04 -10.48
C ILE A 239 -6.50 1.44 -10.25
N TYR A 240 -7.24 1.98 -11.23
CA TYR A 240 -7.99 3.22 -11.04
C TYR A 240 -9.46 2.89 -10.79
N LEU A 241 -9.95 3.26 -9.59
CA LEU A 241 -11.31 2.99 -9.13
C LEU A 241 -12.10 4.28 -8.92
N ASP A 242 -13.24 4.37 -9.60
CA ASP A 242 -14.22 5.44 -9.42
C ASP A 242 -15.65 4.87 -9.56
N GLY A 243 -16.12 4.19 -8.53
CA GLY A 243 -17.35 3.40 -8.56
C GLY A 243 -17.24 2.12 -9.39
N ALA A 244 -16.48 2.18 -10.48
CA ALA A 244 -16.10 1.06 -11.34
C ALA A 244 -14.58 1.06 -11.54
N VAL A 245 -14.02 -0.04 -12.06
CA VAL A 245 -12.61 -0.10 -12.45
C VAL A 245 -12.47 0.54 -13.84
N LEU A 246 -11.88 1.73 -13.91
CA LEU A 246 -11.63 2.45 -15.16
C LEU A 246 -10.28 2.07 -15.79
N PHE A 247 -9.32 1.63 -15.00
CA PHE A 247 -8.03 1.13 -15.47
C PHE A 247 -7.53 0.00 -14.56
N GLN A 248 -6.93 -1.03 -15.15
CA GLN A 248 -6.16 -2.06 -14.47
C GLN A 248 -5.04 -2.55 -15.39
N GLY A 249 -3.80 -2.38 -14.97
CA GLY A 249 -2.66 -2.79 -15.76
C GLY A 249 -1.32 -2.42 -15.14
N PRO A 250 -0.21 -2.59 -15.88
CA PRO A 250 1.11 -2.15 -15.45
C PRO A 250 1.11 -0.66 -15.10
N SER A 251 1.72 -0.29 -13.98
CA SER A 251 1.71 1.11 -13.49
C SER A 251 2.31 2.11 -14.49
N VAL A 252 3.29 1.67 -15.27
CA VAL A 252 3.93 2.48 -16.32
C VAL A 252 3.01 2.82 -17.50
N THR A 253 1.90 2.10 -17.66
CA THR A 253 0.89 2.34 -18.70
C THR A 253 -0.35 3.04 -18.16
N MET A 254 -0.29 3.52 -16.91
CA MET A 254 -1.42 4.21 -16.30
C MET A 254 -1.73 5.51 -17.06
N PRO A 255 -3.01 5.75 -17.42
CA PRO A 255 -3.43 6.97 -18.11
C PRO A 255 -3.04 8.23 -17.35
N ASP A 256 -2.76 9.31 -18.07
CA ASP A 256 -2.52 10.60 -17.46
C ASP A 256 -3.82 11.24 -16.92
N LEU A 257 -3.70 12.36 -16.19
CA LEU A 257 -4.85 13.04 -15.60
C LEU A 257 -5.89 13.51 -16.65
N SER A 258 -5.44 13.84 -17.87
CA SER A 258 -6.33 14.28 -18.93
C SER A 258 -7.13 13.13 -19.54
N GLU A 259 -6.49 11.98 -19.70
CA GLU A 259 -7.13 10.74 -20.15
C GLU A 259 -8.11 10.21 -19.10
N ILE A 260 -7.72 10.25 -17.82
CA ILE A 260 -8.61 9.90 -16.70
C ILE A 260 -9.84 10.82 -16.66
N ALA A 261 -9.65 12.13 -16.85
CA ALA A 261 -10.76 13.08 -16.91
C ALA A 261 -11.75 12.75 -18.03
N LYS A 262 -11.25 12.38 -19.22
CA LYS A 262 -12.09 11.93 -20.35
C LYS A 262 -12.84 10.64 -20.02
N MET A 263 -12.16 9.65 -19.39
CA MET A 263 -12.81 8.40 -18.94
C MET A 263 -13.94 8.64 -17.95
N ARG A 264 -13.86 9.72 -17.16
CA ARG A 264 -14.90 10.16 -16.23
C ARG A 264 -15.99 11.03 -16.89
N GLY A 265 -15.92 11.25 -18.19
CA GLY A 265 -16.86 12.13 -18.91
C GLY A 265 -16.69 13.62 -18.56
N ILE A 266 -15.55 14.03 -18.03
CA ILE A 266 -15.22 15.42 -17.75
C ILE A 266 -14.63 16.01 -19.03
N GLU A 267 -15.42 16.81 -19.74
CA GLU A 267 -14.94 17.57 -20.89
C GLU A 267 -14.07 18.74 -20.42
N ASN A 268 -12.97 18.98 -21.16
CA ASN A 268 -12.09 20.10 -20.87
C ASN A 268 -12.82 21.39 -21.25
N PRO A 269 -13.20 22.29 -20.32
CA PRO A 269 -13.96 23.49 -20.62
C PRO A 269 -13.20 24.49 -21.50
N HIS A 270 -11.89 24.29 -21.71
CA HIS A 270 -11.03 25.10 -22.54
C HIS A 270 -10.16 24.24 -23.46
N PRO A 271 -10.72 23.66 -24.55
CA PRO A 271 -9.92 22.93 -25.52
C PRO A 271 -8.98 23.93 -26.25
N GLY A 272 -7.68 23.84 -25.97
CA GLY A 272 -6.65 24.65 -26.61
C GLY A 272 -5.87 25.62 -25.74
N THR A 273 -6.15 25.72 -24.44
CA THR A 273 -5.32 26.51 -23.54
C THR A 273 -4.14 25.71 -23.07
N ILE A 274 -3.01 25.82 -23.73
CA ILE A 274 -1.71 25.39 -23.19
C ILE A 274 -1.44 26.32 -21.99
N ILE A 275 -1.55 25.83 -20.77
CA ILE A 275 -1.04 26.54 -19.60
C ILE A 275 0.48 26.52 -19.73
N ALA A 276 1.04 27.55 -20.35
CA ALA A 276 2.47 27.76 -20.34
C ALA A 276 2.92 27.87 -18.87
N PRO A 277 4.03 27.22 -18.47
CA PRO A 277 4.54 27.38 -17.13
C PRO A 277 4.74 28.88 -16.85
N LYS A 278 4.22 29.36 -15.72
CA LYS A 278 4.42 30.75 -15.28
C LYS A 278 5.92 31.01 -15.28
N ARG A 279 6.37 31.87 -16.19
CA ARG A 279 7.72 32.43 -16.11
C ARG A 279 7.82 33.15 -14.78
N ASP A 280 8.92 32.92 -14.08
CA ASP A 280 9.25 33.57 -12.83
C ASP A 280 9.10 35.09 -12.93
N LEU A 281 8.14 35.63 -12.20
CA LEU A 281 7.88 37.07 -12.06
C LEU A 281 8.84 37.78 -11.09
N PHE A 282 9.98 37.15 -10.77
CA PHE A 282 10.99 37.70 -9.85
C PHE A 282 12.39 37.79 -10.46
N SER A 283 12.50 38.26 -11.70
CA SER A 283 13.74 38.86 -12.12
C SER A 283 13.68 40.35 -11.74
N LYS A 284 14.13 40.67 -10.54
CA LYS A 284 14.44 42.05 -10.15
C LYS A 284 15.51 42.57 -11.06
N LYS A 285 15.22 43.67 -11.71
CA LYS A 285 16.19 44.61 -12.25
C LYS A 285 17.05 45.12 -11.08
N GLU A 286 18.31 44.76 -11.08
CA GLU A 286 19.35 45.65 -10.58
C GLU A 286 19.84 46.41 -11.79
N GLU A 287 19.56 47.69 -11.84
CA GLU A 287 20.34 48.74 -12.54
C GLU A 287 19.87 50.10 -12.05
N ASP A 288 20.87 50.82 -11.56
CA ASP A 288 21.06 52.21 -11.15
C ASP A 288 20.91 52.54 -9.67
#